data_8189308cca7dec681dbc335521151c7c
#
_entry.id   8189308cca7dec681dbc335521151c7c
#
_cell.length_a   1.000
_cell.length_b   1.000
_cell.length_c   1.000
_cell.angle_alpha   90.00
_cell.angle_beta   90.00
_cell.angle_gamma   90.00
#
_symmetry.space_group_name_H-M   'P 1'
#
loop_
_entity.id
_entity.type
_entity.pdbx_description
1 polymer ?
#
loop_
_entity_poly.entity_id
_entity_poly.type
_entity_poly.pdbx_seq_one_letter_code
_entity_poly.pdbx_strand_id
1 'polypeptide(L)'
;MTEAAILWSAAIAIVIAVVLPFAISFRRKHHKDHERKAEASALGIDRPTAQFPYIDPGLCIGCGACVAACPEGDVLGVVGGTATVINGLRCVGHARCEEACPVNAITVGLGDMKGRADMPQVDEWNETETPGLFLAGEVRGLALVRNAIGQGRKVVERIADRVKSLPPAPEGTADVLIVGAGPAGLSAALAATERGLSFIVLEQEGNLGGSLLHYPRRKMVLLQPVDVPLHGRLSKEEYQKEDFLALMDGLVKEYHLNIKFG
;
A
#
# COMPACT_ATOMS: atom_id res chain seq x y z
N MET A 1 61.00 17.25 2.94
CA MET A 1 59.53 17.39 3.17
C MET A 1 59.33 17.11 4.65
N THR A 2 58.65 17.97 5.36
CA THR A 2 58.33 17.76 6.78
C THR A 2 57.33 16.60 6.94
N GLU A 3 57.44 15.82 8.01
CA GLU A 3 56.47 14.71 8.28
C GLU A 3 55.03 15.16 8.16
N ALA A 4 54.72 16.39 8.61
CA ALA A 4 53.42 17.00 8.45
C ALA A 4 52.97 17.13 6.98
N ALA A 5 53.88 17.47 6.06
CA ALA A 5 53.53 17.59 4.64
C ALA A 5 53.20 16.21 4.02
N ILE A 6 53.87 15.15 4.46
CA ILE A 6 53.62 13.78 4.00
C ILE A 6 52.26 13.31 4.51
N LEU A 7 51.93 13.57 5.79
CA LEU A 7 50.66 13.21 6.40
C LEU A 7 49.48 13.93 5.71
N TRP A 8 49.64 15.24 5.46
CA TRP A 8 48.60 16.00 4.77
C TRP A 8 48.39 15.57 3.31
N SER A 9 49.49 15.29 2.59
CA SER A 9 49.38 14.80 1.21
C SER A 9 48.72 13.42 1.12
N ALA A 10 49.03 12.52 2.06
CA ALA A 10 48.38 11.22 2.17
C ALA A 10 46.85 11.34 2.52
N ALA A 11 46.52 12.21 3.47
CA ALA A 11 45.11 12.46 3.82
C ALA A 11 44.31 13.02 2.65
N ILE A 12 44.89 14.00 1.91
CA ILE A 12 44.24 14.57 0.72
C ILE A 12 44.11 13.49 -0.38
N ALA A 13 45.09 12.67 -0.60
CA ALA A 13 45.04 11.59 -1.58
C ALA A 13 43.95 10.57 -1.25
N ILE A 14 43.77 10.20 0.03
CA ILE A 14 42.71 9.31 0.48
C ILE A 14 41.33 9.95 0.27
N VAL A 15 41.16 11.22 0.65
CA VAL A 15 39.91 11.95 0.45
C VAL A 15 39.55 12.00 -1.04
N ILE A 16 40.51 12.33 -1.91
CA ILE A 16 40.28 12.34 -3.36
C ILE A 16 39.95 10.94 -3.87
N ALA A 17 40.66 9.90 -3.43
CA ALA A 17 40.44 8.53 -3.86
C ALA A 17 39.05 7.99 -3.48
N VAL A 18 38.45 8.49 -2.40
CA VAL A 18 37.10 8.08 -1.96
C VAL A 18 36.00 9.00 -2.53
N VAL A 19 36.21 10.33 -2.42
CA VAL A 19 35.17 11.29 -2.79
C VAL A 19 35.03 11.43 -4.30
N LEU A 20 36.13 11.37 -5.07
CA LEU A 20 36.06 11.57 -6.51
C LEU A 20 35.26 10.46 -7.24
N PRO A 21 35.53 9.15 -7.01
CA PRO A 21 34.72 8.09 -7.62
C PRO A 21 33.25 8.18 -7.19
N PHE A 22 32.99 8.50 -5.93
CA PHE A 22 31.61 8.69 -5.43
C PHE A 22 30.91 9.86 -6.16
N ALA A 23 31.56 11.02 -6.26
CA ALA A 23 31.01 12.18 -6.95
C ALA A 23 30.77 11.92 -8.44
N ILE A 24 31.68 11.19 -9.10
CA ILE A 24 31.53 10.79 -10.51
C ILE A 24 30.34 9.85 -10.67
N SER A 25 30.23 8.82 -9.82
CA SER A 25 29.12 7.86 -9.88
C SER A 25 27.78 8.52 -9.60
N PHE A 26 27.73 9.41 -8.61
CA PHE A 26 26.55 10.20 -8.27
C PHE A 26 26.10 11.09 -9.44
N ARG A 27 27.04 11.84 -10.05
CA ARG A 27 26.74 12.69 -11.21
C ARG A 27 26.26 11.87 -12.41
N ARG A 28 26.88 10.72 -12.69
CA ARG A 28 26.47 9.83 -13.79
C ARG A 28 25.06 9.28 -13.55
N LYS A 29 24.76 8.84 -12.32
CA LYS A 29 23.44 8.35 -11.96
C LYS A 29 22.38 9.47 -12.10
N HIS A 30 22.67 10.63 -11.58
CA HIS A 30 21.78 11.79 -11.66
C HIS A 30 21.49 12.23 -13.11
N HIS A 31 22.51 12.24 -13.96
CA HIS A 31 22.35 12.56 -15.39
C HIS A 31 21.47 11.52 -16.08
N LYS A 32 21.74 10.24 -15.83
CA LYS A 32 20.93 9.12 -16.36
C LYS A 32 19.47 9.21 -15.89
N ASP A 33 19.21 9.50 -14.63
CA ASP A 33 17.85 9.63 -14.10
C ASP A 33 17.14 10.84 -14.73
N HIS A 34 17.86 11.92 -15.02
CA HIS A 34 17.30 13.10 -15.71
C HIS A 34 16.90 12.79 -17.15
N GLU A 35 17.76 12.09 -17.90
CA GLU A 35 17.46 11.66 -19.27
C GLU A 35 16.24 10.72 -19.30
N ARG A 36 16.20 9.73 -18.41
CA ARG A 36 15.10 8.78 -18.30
C ARG A 36 13.78 9.45 -17.93
N LYS A 37 13.82 10.46 -17.06
CA LYS A 37 12.63 11.26 -16.76
C LYS A 37 12.11 12.00 -17.99
N ALA A 38 13.01 12.65 -18.74
CA ALA A 38 12.62 13.36 -19.96
C ALA A 38 12.01 12.41 -21.00
N GLU A 39 12.61 11.23 -21.18
CA GLU A 39 12.08 10.18 -22.06
C GLU A 39 10.70 9.68 -21.58
N ALA A 40 10.55 9.39 -20.29
CA ALA A 40 9.30 8.94 -19.71
C ALA A 40 8.18 9.98 -19.89
N SER A 41 8.49 11.26 -19.70
CA SER A 41 7.53 12.33 -19.92
C SER A 41 7.15 12.49 -21.39
N ALA A 42 8.11 12.32 -22.31
CA ALA A 42 7.85 12.38 -23.75
C ALA A 42 6.96 11.23 -24.23
N LEU A 43 7.11 10.04 -23.62
CA LEU A 43 6.31 8.84 -23.92
C LEU A 43 4.99 8.79 -23.13
N GLY A 44 4.78 9.70 -22.16
CA GLY A 44 3.58 9.71 -21.31
C GLY A 44 3.54 8.56 -20.29
N ILE A 45 4.66 7.87 -20.06
CA ILE A 45 4.76 6.73 -19.13
C ILE A 45 5.14 7.16 -17.71
N ASP A 46 5.36 8.44 -17.48
CA ASP A 46 5.54 9.07 -16.17
C ASP A 46 4.21 9.28 -15.43
N ARG A 47 3.10 9.09 -16.13
CA ARG A 47 1.76 9.18 -15.56
C ARG A 47 1.22 7.80 -15.23
N PRO A 48 0.73 7.61 -14.02
CA PRO A 48 0.23 6.30 -13.60
C PRO A 48 -1.14 6.03 -14.23
N THR A 49 -1.31 4.79 -14.67
CA THR A 49 -2.62 4.26 -15.02
C THR A 49 -3.22 3.41 -13.89
N ALA A 50 -2.40 3.05 -12.89
CA ALA A 50 -2.75 2.22 -11.76
C ALA A 50 -2.18 2.79 -10.45
N GLN A 51 -1.65 1.96 -9.57
CA GLN A 51 -1.03 2.39 -8.31
C GLN A 51 0.27 3.16 -8.56
N PHE A 52 0.51 4.18 -7.73
CA PHE A 52 1.53 5.17 -8.02
C PHE A 52 2.02 5.85 -6.75
N PRO A 53 3.34 6.08 -6.61
CA PRO A 53 3.88 6.85 -5.51
C PRO A 53 3.72 8.36 -5.75
N TYR A 54 2.93 9.01 -4.91
CA TYR A 54 2.91 10.46 -4.79
C TYR A 54 4.09 10.91 -3.94
N ILE A 55 4.83 11.85 -4.44
CA ILE A 55 5.98 12.41 -3.74
C ILE A 55 5.70 13.89 -3.49
N ASP A 56 5.67 14.27 -2.23
CA ASP A 56 5.60 15.67 -1.83
C ASP A 56 6.99 16.30 -1.94
N PRO A 57 7.19 17.23 -2.91
CA PRO A 57 8.49 17.84 -3.11
C PRO A 57 8.89 18.78 -1.96
N GLY A 58 7.92 19.26 -1.16
CA GLY A 58 8.18 20.11 0.00
C GLY A 58 8.75 19.34 1.19
N LEU A 59 8.45 18.05 1.29
CA LEU A 59 8.96 17.16 2.33
C LEU A 59 10.17 16.33 1.88
N CYS A 60 10.31 16.11 0.57
CA CYS A 60 11.34 15.21 0.03
C CYS A 60 12.75 15.81 0.16
N ILE A 61 13.63 15.10 0.85
CA ILE A 61 15.05 15.48 1.03
C ILE A 61 16.01 14.86 0.01
N GLY A 62 15.50 14.13 -1.00
CA GLY A 62 16.30 13.53 -2.07
C GLY A 62 17.27 12.43 -1.65
N CYS A 63 17.06 11.80 -0.50
CA CYS A 63 17.98 10.80 0.07
C CYS A 63 18.11 9.50 -0.76
N GLY A 64 17.17 9.21 -1.66
CA GLY A 64 17.17 8.03 -2.52
C GLY A 64 16.80 6.71 -1.83
N ALA A 65 16.40 6.71 -0.56
CA ALA A 65 15.97 5.50 0.16
C ALA A 65 14.81 4.79 -0.55
N CYS A 66 13.84 5.55 -1.07
CA CYS A 66 12.72 5.02 -1.85
C CYS A 66 13.16 4.33 -3.16
N VAL A 67 14.21 4.83 -3.80
CA VAL A 67 14.77 4.23 -5.02
C VAL A 67 15.41 2.89 -4.71
N ALA A 68 16.16 2.83 -3.60
CA ALA A 68 16.84 1.60 -3.16
C ALA A 68 15.86 0.54 -2.65
N ALA A 69 14.73 0.97 -2.04
CA ALA A 69 13.74 0.08 -1.47
C ALA A 69 12.75 -0.50 -2.50
N CYS A 70 12.72 0.05 -3.73
CA CYS A 70 11.78 -0.42 -4.74
C CYS A 70 12.20 -1.78 -5.32
N PRO A 71 11.42 -2.87 -5.13
CA PRO A 71 11.78 -4.19 -5.64
C PRO A 71 11.71 -4.30 -7.16
N GLU A 72 10.89 -3.46 -7.81
CA GLU A 72 10.76 -3.45 -9.27
C GLU A 72 11.96 -2.75 -9.94
N GLY A 73 12.80 -2.07 -9.17
CA GLY A 73 13.87 -1.24 -9.70
C GLY A 73 13.33 -0.16 -10.65
N ASP A 74 14.16 0.68 -11.16
CA ASP A 74 13.85 1.60 -12.27
C ASP A 74 12.48 2.36 -12.28
N VAL A 75 11.65 2.26 -11.23
CA VAL A 75 10.39 3.02 -11.08
C VAL A 75 10.67 4.45 -10.66
N LEU A 76 11.57 4.61 -9.69
CA LEU A 76 11.92 5.88 -9.07
C LEU A 76 13.37 6.25 -9.36
N GLY A 77 13.64 7.54 -9.46
CA GLY A 77 14.97 8.13 -9.52
C GLY A 77 15.05 9.40 -8.68
N VAL A 78 16.23 10.00 -8.54
CA VAL A 78 16.42 11.31 -7.90
C VAL A 78 16.81 12.33 -8.95
N VAL A 79 15.94 13.29 -9.21
CA VAL A 79 16.15 14.34 -10.20
C VAL A 79 15.97 15.70 -9.53
N GLY A 80 16.96 16.58 -9.68
CA GLY A 80 16.90 17.90 -9.06
C GLY A 80 16.85 17.88 -7.53
N GLY A 81 17.40 16.84 -6.89
CA GLY A 81 17.38 16.69 -5.44
C GLY A 81 16.04 16.16 -4.87
N THR A 82 15.12 15.75 -5.72
CA THR A 82 13.82 15.22 -5.31
C THR A 82 13.59 13.85 -5.95
N ALA A 83 13.03 12.90 -5.19
CA ALA A 83 12.59 11.63 -5.75
C ALA A 83 11.52 11.87 -6.81
N THR A 84 11.59 11.12 -7.90
CA THR A 84 10.70 11.32 -9.06
C THR A 84 10.40 9.98 -9.70
N VAL A 85 9.20 9.81 -10.22
CA VAL A 85 8.86 8.65 -11.04
C VAL A 85 9.51 8.78 -12.41
N ILE A 86 10.27 7.76 -12.79
CA ILE A 86 10.96 7.68 -14.09
C ILE A 86 10.41 6.56 -14.97
N ASN A 87 9.68 5.61 -14.40
CA ASN A 87 8.96 4.59 -15.16
C ASN A 87 7.72 4.13 -14.37
N GLY A 88 6.62 4.87 -14.53
CA GLY A 88 5.36 4.59 -13.83
C GLY A 88 4.71 3.26 -14.22
N LEU A 89 4.93 2.77 -15.44
CA LEU A 89 4.34 1.51 -15.90
C LEU A 89 4.87 0.28 -15.16
N ARG A 90 6.05 0.37 -14.56
CA ARG A 90 6.62 -0.71 -13.74
C ARG A 90 6.14 -0.71 -12.29
N CYS A 91 5.44 0.35 -11.88
CA CYS A 91 4.93 0.43 -10.53
C CYS A 91 3.75 -0.51 -10.33
N VAL A 92 3.89 -1.47 -9.42
CA VAL A 92 2.82 -2.40 -9.03
C VAL A 92 2.26 -2.10 -7.64
N GLY A 93 2.66 -0.97 -7.04
CA GLY A 93 2.11 -0.49 -5.79
C GLY A 93 2.57 -1.21 -4.52
N HIS A 94 3.77 -1.75 -4.48
CA HIS A 94 4.31 -2.43 -3.29
C HIS A 94 4.37 -1.56 -2.02
N ALA A 95 4.38 -0.23 -2.17
CA ALA A 95 4.51 0.77 -1.11
C ALA A 95 5.83 0.71 -0.29
N ARG A 96 6.81 -0.10 -0.66
CA ARG A 96 8.13 -0.11 -0.01
C ARG A 96 8.83 1.25 -0.03
N CYS A 97 8.57 2.06 -1.06
CA CYS A 97 9.10 3.42 -1.17
C CYS A 97 8.48 4.37 -0.12
N GLU A 98 7.22 4.16 0.23
CA GLU A 98 6.51 4.90 1.28
C GLU A 98 7.10 4.56 2.65
N GLU A 99 7.28 3.26 2.96
CA GLU A 99 7.86 2.79 4.21
C GLU A 99 9.30 3.25 4.42
N ALA A 100 10.10 3.18 3.37
CA ALA A 100 11.51 3.55 3.43
C ALA A 100 11.73 5.06 3.50
N CYS A 101 10.67 5.88 3.41
CA CYS A 101 10.80 7.33 3.42
C CYS A 101 10.96 7.86 4.86
N PRO A 102 12.14 8.37 5.26
CA PRO A 102 12.38 8.81 6.63
C PRO A 102 11.61 10.08 7.03
N VAL A 103 11.06 10.79 6.04
CA VAL A 103 10.33 12.06 6.22
C VAL A 103 8.87 11.96 5.78
N ASN A 104 8.36 10.76 5.51
CA ASN A 104 6.98 10.51 5.06
C ASN A 104 6.54 11.36 3.84
N ALA A 105 7.47 11.65 2.95
CA ALA A 105 7.21 12.43 1.75
C ALA A 105 6.53 11.62 0.62
N ILE A 106 6.29 10.33 0.81
CA ILE A 106 5.75 9.45 -0.23
C ILE A 106 4.49 8.77 0.29
N THR A 107 3.44 8.81 -0.54
CA THR A 107 2.19 8.05 -0.31
C THR A 107 1.88 7.27 -1.58
N VAL A 108 1.62 5.98 -1.46
CA VAL A 108 1.25 5.13 -2.61
C VAL A 108 -0.27 5.01 -2.70
N GLY A 109 -0.80 5.44 -3.84
CA GLY A 109 -2.24 5.42 -4.13
C GLY A 109 -2.50 5.15 -5.61
N LEU A 110 -3.76 5.08 -6.00
CA LEU A 110 -4.13 5.13 -7.42
C LEU A 110 -3.89 6.53 -7.95
N GLY A 111 -3.51 6.63 -9.21
CA GLY A 111 -3.23 7.87 -9.94
C GLY A 111 -4.15 9.02 -9.56
N ASP A 112 -4.14 10.16 -10.10
CA ASP A 112 -4.84 11.36 -9.58
C ASP A 112 -6.28 11.11 -9.08
N MET A 113 -6.39 10.65 -7.80
CA MET A 113 -7.67 10.31 -7.17
C MET A 113 -8.57 11.53 -6.98
N LYS A 114 -7.98 12.73 -6.87
CA LYS A 114 -8.74 13.98 -6.66
C LYS A 114 -9.45 14.46 -7.93
N GLY A 115 -9.01 13.99 -9.10
CA GLY A 115 -9.57 14.39 -10.39
C GLY A 115 -10.44 13.34 -11.07
N ARG A 116 -10.61 12.14 -10.48
CA ARG A 116 -11.35 11.03 -11.09
C ARG A 116 -12.82 11.06 -10.69
N ALA A 117 -13.67 11.54 -11.60
CA ALA A 117 -15.13 11.54 -11.41
C ALA A 117 -15.75 10.11 -11.35
N ASP A 118 -15.00 9.10 -11.81
CA ASP A 118 -15.40 7.69 -11.79
C ASP A 118 -15.08 6.97 -10.46
N MET A 119 -14.44 7.67 -9.50
CA MET A 119 -14.15 7.12 -8.18
C MET A 119 -15.22 7.47 -7.16
N PRO A 120 -15.69 6.49 -6.37
CA PRO A 120 -16.67 6.77 -5.34
C PRO A 120 -16.12 7.74 -4.29
N GLN A 121 -16.89 8.78 -4.00
CA GLN A 121 -16.57 9.71 -2.93
C GLN A 121 -16.99 9.11 -1.59
N VAL A 122 -16.10 9.22 -0.61
CA VAL A 122 -16.37 8.76 0.76
C VAL A 122 -15.72 9.70 1.76
N ASP A 123 -16.27 9.71 2.96
CA ASP A 123 -15.72 10.46 4.10
C ASP A 123 -14.48 9.78 4.71
N GLU A 124 -13.99 10.34 5.81
CA GLU A 124 -12.86 9.79 6.57
C GLU A 124 -13.12 8.38 7.12
N TRP A 125 -14.36 7.98 7.32
CA TRP A 125 -14.78 6.66 7.81
C TRP A 125 -15.11 5.66 6.71
N ASN A 126 -14.91 6.07 5.46
CA ASN A 126 -15.23 5.30 4.26
C ASN A 126 -16.76 5.18 4.00
N GLU A 127 -17.56 6.05 4.60
CA GLU A 127 -18.98 6.13 4.32
C GLU A 127 -19.23 6.96 3.07
N THR A 128 -20.16 6.52 2.23
CA THR A 128 -20.57 7.24 1.02
C THR A 128 -21.57 8.35 1.39
N GLU A 129 -22.01 9.11 0.39
CA GLU A 129 -23.12 10.06 0.54
C GLU A 129 -24.43 9.38 0.95
N THR A 130 -24.56 8.07 0.73
CA THR A 130 -25.71 7.27 1.20
C THR A 130 -25.43 6.78 2.62
N PRO A 131 -26.19 7.25 3.64
CA PRO A 131 -25.97 6.86 5.01
C PRO A 131 -26.07 5.34 5.22
N GLY A 132 -25.10 4.76 5.89
CA GLY A 132 -25.02 3.31 6.16
C GLY A 132 -24.36 2.51 5.04
N LEU A 133 -24.00 3.12 3.93
CA LEU A 133 -23.25 2.48 2.85
C LEU A 133 -21.77 2.85 2.94
N PHE A 134 -20.94 1.85 3.19
CA PHE A 134 -19.48 2.00 3.33
C PHE A 134 -18.74 1.28 2.21
N LEU A 135 -17.59 1.80 1.83
CA LEU A 135 -16.72 1.18 0.83
C LEU A 135 -15.33 0.87 1.43
N ALA A 136 -14.87 -0.37 1.24
CA ALA A 136 -13.56 -0.81 1.71
C ALA A 136 -12.88 -1.69 0.67
N GLY A 137 -11.56 -1.62 0.60
CA GLY A 137 -10.75 -2.40 -0.33
C GLY A 137 -10.57 -1.72 -1.69
N GLU A 138 -10.41 -2.54 -2.72
CA GLU A 138 -10.01 -2.12 -4.06
C GLU A 138 -11.00 -1.16 -4.72
N VAL A 139 -12.29 -1.27 -4.39
CA VAL A 139 -13.34 -0.35 -4.86
C VAL A 139 -13.06 1.12 -4.52
N ARG A 140 -12.25 1.38 -3.49
CA ARG A 140 -11.78 2.72 -3.13
C ARG A 140 -10.56 3.19 -3.90
N GLY A 141 -10.06 2.41 -4.82
CA GLY A 141 -8.91 2.77 -5.62
C GLY A 141 -7.54 2.54 -4.97
N LEU A 142 -7.48 1.99 -3.75
CA LEU A 142 -6.24 1.68 -3.03
C LEU A 142 -6.07 0.17 -2.96
N ALA A 143 -5.61 -0.44 -4.05
CA ALA A 143 -5.52 -1.89 -4.23
C ALA A 143 -4.31 -2.52 -3.48
N LEU A 144 -4.11 -2.17 -2.22
CA LEU A 144 -3.12 -2.81 -1.34
C LEU A 144 -3.83 -3.64 -0.27
N VAL A 145 -3.41 -4.88 -0.11
CA VAL A 145 -4.01 -5.82 0.87
C VAL A 145 -4.00 -5.24 2.28
N ARG A 146 -2.91 -4.60 2.71
CA ARG A 146 -2.84 -3.95 4.03
C ARG A 146 -3.89 -2.85 4.19
N ASN A 147 -4.09 -2.03 3.15
CA ASN A 147 -5.08 -0.96 3.17
C ASN A 147 -6.49 -1.53 3.22
N ALA A 148 -6.75 -2.59 2.46
CA ALA A 148 -8.02 -3.30 2.47
C ALA A 148 -8.35 -3.84 3.87
N ILE A 149 -7.39 -4.48 4.54
CA ILE A 149 -7.54 -4.98 5.91
C ILE A 149 -7.84 -3.82 6.87
N GLY A 150 -7.03 -2.74 6.84
CA GLY A 150 -7.23 -1.57 7.69
C GLY A 150 -8.57 -0.87 7.46
N GLN A 151 -9.02 -0.77 6.21
CA GLN A 151 -10.30 -0.17 5.85
C GLN A 151 -11.49 -1.01 6.34
N GLY A 152 -11.45 -2.33 6.15
CA GLY A 152 -12.51 -3.22 6.65
C GLY A 152 -12.69 -3.12 8.16
N ARG A 153 -11.59 -3.12 8.91
CA ARG A 153 -11.60 -2.89 10.36
C ARG A 153 -12.20 -1.53 10.71
N LYS A 154 -11.71 -0.44 10.09
CA LYS A 154 -12.14 0.94 10.37
C LYS A 154 -13.63 1.16 10.13
N VAL A 155 -14.17 0.59 9.04
CA VAL A 155 -15.61 0.65 8.74
C VAL A 155 -16.44 0.03 9.85
N VAL A 156 -16.06 -1.16 10.31
CA VAL A 156 -16.81 -1.86 11.36
C VAL A 156 -16.68 -1.14 12.72
N GLU A 157 -15.54 -0.51 13.01
CA GLU A 157 -15.41 0.36 14.19
C GLU A 157 -16.47 1.47 14.18
N ARG A 158 -16.64 2.14 13.03
CA ARG A 158 -17.66 3.18 12.87
C ARG A 158 -19.08 2.63 12.97
N ILE A 159 -19.35 1.47 12.36
CA ILE A 159 -20.67 0.82 12.42
C ILE A 159 -21.01 0.43 13.87
N ALA A 160 -20.06 -0.17 14.60
CA ALA A 160 -20.27 -0.58 15.98
C ALA A 160 -20.67 0.60 16.89
N ASP A 161 -20.06 1.76 16.71
CA ASP A 161 -20.44 2.96 17.45
C ASP A 161 -21.84 3.47 17.06
N ARG A 162 -22.20 3.37 15.80
CA ARG A 162 -23.53 3.76 15.32
C ARG A 162 -24.61 2.82 15.83
N VAL A 163 -24.41 1.51 15.76
CA VAL A 163 -25.38 0.50 16.19
C VAL A 163 -25.74 0.66 17.67
N LYS A 164 -24.78 1.02 18.53
CA LYS A 164 -25.05 1.30 19.95
C LYS A 164 -26.09 2.39 20.18
N SER A 165 -26.24 3.31 19.25
CA SER A 165 -27.20 4.43 19.32
C SER A 165 -28.54 4.16 18.62
N LEU A 166 -28.65 3.04 17.92
CA LEU A 166 -29.86 2.66 17.21
C LEU A 166 -30.80 1.79 18.09
N PRO A 167 -32.12 1.79 17.84
CA PRO A 167 -33.01 0.83 18.45
C PRO A 167 -32.62 -0.59 18.04
N PRO A 168 -32.97 -1.62 18.86
CA PRO A 168 -32.69 -3.01 18.53
C PRO A 168 -33.21 -3.35 17.12
N ALA A 169 -32.39 -4.06 16.35
CA ALA A 169 -32.75 -4.51 15.00
C ALA A 169 -33.93 -5.50 15.09
N PRO A 170 -34.85 -5.54 14.10
CA PRO A 170 -35.88 -6.55 14.01
C PRO A 170 -35.30 -7.97 14.07
N GLU A 171 -36.03 -8.89 14.66
CA GLU A 171 -35.62 -10.30 14.74
C GLU A 171 -35.32 -10.87 13.35
N GLY A 172 -34.18 -11.57 13.21
CA GLY A 172 -33.72 -12.15 11.93
C GLY A 172 -32.96 -11.20 11.02
N THR A 173 -32.74 -9.94 11.42
CA THR A 173 -31.88 -9.00 10.70
C THR A 173 -30.45 -9.01 11.25
N ALA A 174 -29.45 -8.88 10.37
CA ALA A 174 -28.06 -8.68 10.77
C ALA A 174 -27.75 -7.18 10.93
N ASP A 175 -26.84 -6.85 11.84
CA ASP A 175 -26.35 -5.48 12.04
C ASP A 175 -25.54 -5.00 10.82
N VAL A 176 -24.83 -5.93 10.16
CA VAL A 176 -23.95 -5.62 9.03
C VAL A 176 -24.11 -6.63 7.90
N LEU A 177 -24.31 -6.13 6.70
CA LEU A 177 -24.17 -6.90 5.47
C LEU A 177 -22.84 -6.55 4.81
N ILE A 178 -21.99 -7.57 4.61
CA ILE A 178 -20.67 -7.43 3.98
C ILE A 178 -20.75 -8.06 2.59
N VAL A 179 -20.40 -7.31 1.56
CA VAL A 179 -20.39 -7.80 0.18
C VAL A 179 -18.94 -7.97 -0.28
N GLY A 180 -18.57 -9.21 -0.56
CA GLY A 180 -17.24 -9.67 -0.96
C GLY A 180 -16.43 -10.26 0.20
N ALA A 181 -15.84 -11.45 -0.03
CA ALA A 181 -14.95 -12.15 0.91
C ALA A 181 -13.47 -11.99 0.52
N GLY A 182 -13.10 -10.83 -0.01
CA GLY A 182 -11.70 -10.41 -0.16
C GLY A 182 -11.11 -9.91 1.16
N PRO A 183 -9.85 -9.43 1.17
CA PRO A 183 -9.16 -9.00 2.40
C PRO A 183 -9.92 -7.94 3.22
N ALA A 184 -10.61 -7.01 2.56
CA ALA A 184 -11.41 -6.00 3.24
C ALA A 184 -12.63 -6.59 3.93
N GLY A 185 -13.42 -7.41 3.21
CA GLY A 185 -14.62 -8.01 3.76
C GLY A 185 -14.33 -9.01 4.87
N LEU A 186 -13.26 -9.81 4.75
CA LEU A 186 -12.84 -10.72 5.82
C LEU A 186 -12.34 -9.98 7.06
N SER A 187 -11.58 -8.90 6.87
CA SER A 187 -11.19 -8.04 8.00
C SER A 187 -12.42 -7.40 8.66
N ALA A 188 -13.42 -6.98 7.88
CA ALA A 188 -14.66 -6.46 8.41
C ALA A 188 -15.42 -7.54 9.20
N ALA A 189 -15.52 -8.78 8.68
CA ALA A 189 -16.18 -9.89 9.37
C ALA A 189 -15.51 -10.24 10.70
N LEU A 190 -14.17 -10.31 10.72
CA LEU A 190 -13.39 -10.52 11.95
C LEU A 190 -13.60 -9.39 12.95
N ALA A 191 -13.58 -8.14 12.50
CA ALA A 191 -13.84 -6.98 13.37
C ALA A 191 -15.28 -6.96 13.90
N ALA A 192 -16.26 -7.40 13.11
CA ALA A 192 -17.65 -7.55 13.56
C ALA A 192 -17.77 -8.63 14.64
N THR A 193 -17.11 -9.77 14.44
CA THR A 193 -17.02 -10.84 15.45
C THR A 193 -16.38 -10.32 16.75
N GLU A 194 -15.24 -9.63 16.65
CA GLU A 194 -14.54 -9.04 17.81
C GLU A 194 -15.45 -8.08 18.62
N ARG A 195 -16.36 -7.39 17.96
CA ARG A 195 -17.28 -6.41 18.55
C ARG A 195 -18.67 -6.96 18.91
N GLY A 196 -18.89 -8.26 18.67
CA GLY A 196 -20.17 -8.92 18.95
C GLY A 196 -21.32 -8.45 18.07
N LEU A 197 -21.04 -7.92 16.87
CA LEU A 197 -22.05 -7.57 15.87
C LEU A 197 -22.48 -8.80 15.09
N SER A 198 -23.77 -8.89 14.80
CA SER A 198 -24.31 -9.88 13.87
C SER A 198 -24.03 -9.46 12.43
N PHE A 199 -23.56 -10.39 11.58
CA PHE A 199 -23.26 -10.07 10.19
C PHE A 199 -23.49 -11.26 9.25
N ILE A 200 -23.57 -10.94 7.97
CA ILE A 200 -23.59 -11.91 6.87
C ILE A 200 -22.58 -11.42 5.82
N VAL A 201 -21.70 -12.30 5.37
CA VAL A 201 -20.84 -12.04 4.22
C VAL A 201 -21.43 -12.71 2.99
N LEU A 202 -21.59 -11.96 1.91
CA LEU A 202 -21.99 -12.48 0.60
C LEU A 202 -20.77 -12.46 -0.32
N GLU A 203 -20.46 -13.59 -0.94
CA GLU A 203 -19.37 -13.71 -1.92
C GLU A 203 -19.92 -14.31 -3.21
N GLN A 204 -19.62 -13.66 -4.34
CA GLN A 204 -20.10 -14.12 -5.65
C GLN A 204 -19.32 -15.30 -6.20
N GLU A 205 -18.05 -15.43 -5.80
CA GLU A 205 -17.19 -16.54 -6.21
C GLU A 205 -17.42 -17.76 -5.29
N GLY A 206 -17.07 -18.94 -5.79
CA GLY A 206 -17.14 -20.17 -4.97
C GLY A 206 -16.03 -20.29 -3.92
N ASN A 207 -15.11 -19.32 -3.84
CA ASN A 207 -13.94 -19.35 -2.96
C ASN A 207 -13.66 -17.98 -2.34
N LEU A 208 -12.96 -17.99 -1.21
CA LEU A 208 -12.48 -16.78 -0.54
C LEU A 208 -11.35 -16.11 -1.32
N GLY A 209 -11.22 -14.78 -1.21
CA GLY A 209 -10.06 -14.04 -1.69
C GLY A 209 -10.37 -12.90 -2.64
N GLY A 210 -11.57 -12.85 -3.25
CA GLY A 210 -11.94 -11.81 -4.20
C GLY A 210 -10.93 -11.71 -5.36
N SER A 211 -10.51 -10.51 -5.73
CA SER A 211 -9.57 -10.28 -6.85
C SER A 211 -8.23 -11.00 -6.70
N LEU A 212 -7.81 -11.38 -5.48
CA LEU A 212 -6.58 -12.15 -5.29
C LEU A 212 -6.64 -13.54 -5.95
N LEU A 213 -7.82 -14.13 -6.11
CA LEU A 213 -7.98 -15.43 -6.78
C LEU A 213 -7.46 -15.41 -8.21
N HIS A 214 -7.60 -14.28 -8.89
CA HIS A 214 -7.23 -14.09 -10.29
C HIS A 214 -5.77 -13.67 -10.50
N TYR A 215 -5.02 -13.43 -9.40
CA TYR A 215 -3.60 -13.09 -9.52
C TYR A 215 -2.76 -14.28 -9.96
N PRO A 216 -1.64 -14.05 -10.65
CA PRO A 216 -0.70 -15.12 -11.01
C PRO A 216 -0.24 -15.92 -9.79
N ARG A 217 0.16 -17.18 -10.02
CA ARG A 217 0.75 -18.03 -8.98
C ARG A 217 2.01 -17.38 -8.40
N ARG A 218 2.21 -17.54 -7.09
CA ARG A 218 3.37 -17.02 -6.33
C ARG A 218 3.54 -15.51 -6.40
N LYS A 219 2.49 -14.76 -6.78
CA LYS A 219 2.54 -13.31 -6.69
C LYS A 219 2.62 -12.89 -5.22
N MET A 220 3.55 -12.00 -4.90
CA MET A 220 3.56 -11.34 -3.59
C MET A 220 2.36 -10.41 -3.47
N VAL A 221 1.59 -10.56 -2.42
CA VAL A 221 0.33 -9.83 -2.20
C VAL A 221 0.35 -8.99 -0.93
N LEU A 222 1.20 -9.31 0.02
CA LEU A 222 1.41 -8.55 1.25
C LEU A 222 2.90 -8.47 1.53
N LEU A 223 3.42 -7.27 1.68
CA LEU A 223 4.84 -6.97 1.87
C LEU A 223 5.13 -6.29 3.21
N GLN A 224 4.12 -6.19 4.08
CA GLN A 224 4.24 -5.49 5.35
C GLN A 224 3.41 -6.15 6.43
N PRO A 225 3.91 -6.19 7.66
CA PRO A 225 3.11 -6.60 8.80
C PRO A 225 1.86 -5.72 8.91
N VAL A 226 0.71 -6.35 9.13
CA VAL A 226 -0.58 -5.70 9.35
C VAL A 226 -1.29 -6.37 10.51
N ASP A 227 -2.04 -5.59 11.29
CA ASP A 227 -2.85 -6.11 12.37
C ASP A 227 -4.21 -6.56 11.81
N VAL A 228 -4.50 -7.85 11.97
CA VAL A 228 -5.76 -8.48 11.57
C VAL A 228 -6.64 -8.63 12.82
N PRO A 229 -7.90 -8.18 12.81
CA PRO A 229 -8.80 -8.31 13.95
C PRO A 229 -8.86 -9.77 14.45
N LEU A 230 -8.93 -9.99 15.75
CA LEU A 230 -8.91 -11.28 16.46
C LEU A 230 -7.60 -12.10 16.31
N HIS A 231 -6.89 -11.97 15.21
CA HIS A 231 -5.65 -12.72 14.94
C HIS A 231 -4.39 -12.01 15.44
N GLY A 232 -4.43 -10.66 15.48
CA GLY A 232 -3.27 -9.84 15.84
C GLY A 232 -2.35 -9.57 14.65
N ARG A 233 -1.09 -9.26 14.95
CA ARG A 233 -0.11 -8.83 13.95
C ARG A 233 0.41 -10.01 13.14
N LEU A 234 0.32 -9.93 11.82
CA LEU A 234 0.93 -10.90 10.92
C LEU A 234 2.46 -10.85 11.07
N SER A 235 3.06 -12.02 11.35
CA SER A 235 4.49 -12.11 11.71
C SER A 235 5.43 -12.13 10.51
N LYS A 236 4.97 -12.58 9.35
CA LYS A 236 5.77 -12.60 8.13
C LYS A 236 5.77 -11.21 7.48
N GLU A 237 6.93 -10.78 7.01
CA GLU A 237 7.06 -9.53 6.25
C GLU A 237 6.51 -9.66 4.83
N GLU A 238 6.46 -10.88 4.29
CA GLU A 238 6.04 -11.15 2.92
C GLU A 238 5.13 -12.37 2.86
N TYR A 239 4.03 -12.24 2.11
CA TYR A 239 3.11 -13.33 1.81
C TYR A 239 2.95 -13.49 0.31
N GLN A 240 3.14 -14.71 -0.16
CA GLN A 240 2.67 -15.09 -1.49
C GLN A 240 1.15 -15.26 -1.48
N LYS A 241 0.54 -15.16 -2.66
CA LYS A 241 -0.92 -15.32 -2.84
C LYS A 241 -1.46 -16.54 -2.13
N GLU A 242 -0.85 -17.69 -2.36
CA GLU A 242 -1.30 -18.97 -1.83
C GLU A 242 -1.23 -19.04 -0.31
N ASP A 243 -0.13 -18.56 0.28
CA ASP A 243 0.04 -18.52 1.74
C ASP A 243 -0.98 -17.58 2.39
N PHE A 244 -1.24 -16.44 1.74
CA PHE A 244 -2.20 -15.48 2.26
C PHE A 244 -3.64 -15.99 2.16
N LEU A 245 -4.01 -16.64 1.05
CA LEU A 245 -5.33 -17.26 0.90
C LEU A 245 -5.52 -18.42 1.89
N ALA A 246 -4.50 -19.23 2.14
CA ALA A 246 -4.56 -20.28 3.16
C ALA A 246 -4.73 -19.71 4.58
N LEU A 247 -4.07 -18.60 4.89
CA LEU A 247 -4.26 -17.88 6.15
C LEU A 247 -5.72 -17.41 6.30
N MET A 248 -6.27 -16.77 5.27
CA MET A 248 -7.65 -16.29 5.27
C MET A 248 -8.67 -17.41 5.48
N ASP A 249 -8.47 -18.55 4.79
CA ASP A 249 -9.32 -19.75 4.94
C ASP A 249 -9.23 -20.33 6.36
N GLY A 250 -8.03 -20.34 6.94
CA GLY A 250 -7.81 -20.72 8.34
C GLY A 250 -8.62 -19.85 9.31
N LEU A 251 -8.55 -18.52 9.15
CA LEU A 251 -9.28 -17.58 10.01
C LEU A 251 -10.81 -17.72 9.87
N VAL A 252 -11.31 -17.95 8.66
CA VAL A 252 -12.75 -18.18 8.44
C VAL A 252 -13.23 -19.41 9.20
N LYS A 253 -12.45 -20.49 9.19
CA LYS A 253 -12.76 -21.73 9.91
C LYS A 253 -12.65 -21.58 11.42
N GLU A 254 -11.58 -20.94 11.89
CA GLU A 254 -11.30 -20.71 13.31
C GLU A 254 -12.39 -19.88 13.99
N TYR A 255 -12.83 -18.80 13.34
CA TYR A 255 -13.83 -17.88 13.89
C TYR A 255 -15.25 -18.13 13.39
N HIS A 256 -15.49 -19.24 12.65
CA HIS A 256 -16.79 -19.65 12.14
C HIS A 256 -17.56 -18.51 11.43
N LEU A 257 -16.85 -17.76 10.55
CA LEU A 257 -17.45 -16.61 9.88
C LEU A 257 -18.62 -17.02 8.97
N ASN A 258 -19.74 -16.31 9.08
CA ASN A 258 -20.96 -16.58 8.31
C ASN A 258 -20.81 -16.04 6.87
N ILE A 259 -20.34 -16.88 5.96
CA ILE A 259 -20.12 -16.55 4.55
C ILE A 259 -21.08 -17.37 3.69
N LYS A 260 -21.79 -16.68 2.81
CA LYS A 260 -22.65 -17.30 1.78
C LYS A 260 -22.03 -17.08 0.42
N PHE A 261 -21.73 -18.18 -0.24
CA PHE A 261 -21.23 -18.21 -1.61
C PHE A 261 -22.38 -18.32 -2.59
N GLY A 262 -22.31 -17.56 -3.71
CA GLY A 262 -23.32 -17.54 -4.76
C GLY A 262 -23.01 -18.42 -5.93
#